data_931cd2bd439de49276814adbe4ad90b0
#
_entry.id   931cd2bd439de49276814adbe4ad90b0
#
_cell.length_a   1.000
_cell.length_b   1.000
_cell.length_c   1.000
_cell.angle_alpha   90.00
_cell.angle_beta   90.00
_cell.angle_gamma   90.00
#
_symmetry.space_group_name_H-M   'P 1'
#
loop_
_entity.id
_entity.type
_entity.pdbx_description
1 polymer ?
#
loop_
_entity_poly.entity_id
_entity_poly.type
_entity_poly.pdbx_seq_one_letter_code
_entity_poly.pdbx_strand_id
1 'polypeptide(L)'
;YPDIISVKTDEPAESVALIMQKYDLVAIPVIDQVGRLVGRITIDDVVDFIREEADKDYQMMSGISQDVESSDSIWAQTKARLPWLIIALFGGMVSAWMISRYEAEIALFPVTAMFIPVITAMGGNVGIQSSAIVVKGLASNSLSLKHGFQNIVKEIGGALINATICSSIIFLLTLCFGMQTLACLLYTSPSPRDRTR
;
A
#
# COMPACT_ATOMS: atom_id res chain seq x y z
N TYR A 1 38.28 -6.43 -31.85
CA TYR A 1 37.41 -7.18 -30.96
C TYR A 1 36.31 -6.22 -30.49
N PRO A 2 35.01 -6.58 -30.53
CA PRO A 2 33.99 -5.75 -29.97
C PRO A 2 34.29 -5.57 -28.47
N ASP A 3 34.04 -4.37 -27.95
CA ASP A 3 34.21 -4.07 -26.51
C ASP A 3 33.37 -5.06 -25.72
N ILE A 4 34.02 -5.88 -24.91
CA ILE A 4 33.36 -6.85 -24.04
C ILE A 4 32.68 -6.07 -22.96
N ILE A 5 31.36 -6.18 -22.89
CA ILE A 5 30.58 -5.58 -21.81
C ILE A 5 30.90 -6.32 -20.50
N SER A 6 31.42 -5.59 -19.54
CA SER A 6 31.77 -6.10 -18.20
C SER A 6 31.25 -5.18 -17.14
N VAL A 7 31.03 -5.70 -15.93
CA VAL A 7 30.61 -4.94 -14.76
C VAL A 7 31.69 -4.99 -13.68
N LYS A 8 31.73 -3.98 -12.83
CA LYS A 8 32.65 -3.94 -11.69
C LYS A 8 32.05 -4.64 -10.50
N THR A 9 32.91 -5.05 -9.55
CA THR A 9 32.50 -5.72 -8.29
C THR A 9 31.65 -4.85 -7.37
N ASP A 10 31.70 -3.53 -7.52
CA ASP A 10 30.94 -2.54 -6.76
C ASP A 10 29.65 -2.06 -7.46
N GLU A 11 29.34 -2.61 -8.65
CA GLU A 11 28.11 -2.27 -9.38
C GLU A 11 26.88 -2.84 -8.66
N PRO A 12 25.81 -2.03 -8.45
CA PRO A 12 24.56 -2.50 -7.88
C PRO A 12 23.94 -3.64 -8.71
N ALA A 13 23.36 -4.63 -8.04
CA ALA A 13 22.79 -5.80 -8.71
C ALA A 13 21.66 -5.45 -9.69
N GLU A 14 20.84 -4.42 -9.38
CA GLU A 14 19.81 -3.90 -10.28
C GLU A 14 20.40 -3.34 -11.58
N SER A 15 21.53 -2.63 -11.48
CA SER A 15 22.26 -2.11 -12.67
C SER A 15 22.75 -3.24 -13.55
N VAL A 16 23.28 -4.30 -12.93
CA VAL A 16 23.74 -5.50 -13.63
C VAL A 16 22.59 -6.18 -14.38
N ALA A 17 21.45 -6.36 -13.70
CA ALA A 17 20.24 -6.93 -14.28
C ALA A 17 19.76 -6.12 -15.50
N LEU A 18 19.72 -4.79 -15.39
CA LEU A 18 19.35 -3.90 -16.49
C LEU A 18 20.33 -3.96 -17.68
N ILE A 19 21.64 -4.06 -17.42
CA ILE A 19 22.65 -4.21 -18.47
C ILE A 19 22.46 -5.54 -19.19
N MET A 20 22.29 -6.64 -18.45
CA MET A 20 22.08 -7.96 -19.04
C MET A 20 20.80 -8.00 -19.89
N GLN A 21 19.71 -7.39 -19.41
CA GLN A 21 18.45 -7.26 -20.15
C GLN A 21 18.62 -6.39 -21.41
N LYS A 22 19.30 -5.26 -21.31
CA LYS A 22 19.47 -4.31 -22.42
C LYS A 22 20.26 -4.90 -23.58
N TYR A 23 21.26 -5.75 -23.29
CA TYR A 23 22.14 -6.33 -24.26
C TYR A 23 21.87 -7.81 -24.53
N ASP A 24 20.79 -8.36 -23.98
CA ASP A 24 20.36 -9.75 -24.12
C ASP A 24 21.49 -10.75 -23.78
N LEU A 25 22.17 -10.50 -22.66
CA LEU A 25 23.34 -11.29 -22.25
C LEU A 25 22.90 -12.47 -21.37
N VAL A 26 23.45 -13.65 -21.70
CA VAL A 26 23.29 -14.89 -20.90
C VAL A 26 24.27 -14.92 -19.72
N ALA A 27 25.42 -14.27 -19.87
CA ALA A 27 26.42 -14.12 -18.82
C ALA A 27 27.22 -12.83 -19.04
N ILE A 28 27.67 -12.21 -17.94
CA ILE A 28 28.47 -10.99 -17.94
C ILE A 28 29.73 -11.19 -17.07
N PRO A 29 30.93 -10.86 -17.56
CA PRO A 29 32.14 -10.91 -16.76
C PRO A 29 32.17 -9.80 -15.71
N VAL A 30 32.65 -10.14 -14.53
CA VAL A 30 32.87 -9.20 -13.41
C VAL A 30 34.34 -8.92 -13.27
N ILE A 31 34.70 -7.65 -13.25
CA ILE A 31 36.09 -7.19 -13.13
C ILE A 31 36.31 -6.42 -11.83
N ASP A 32 37.51 -6.47 -11.29
CA ASP A 32 37.92 -5.63 -10.16
C ASP A 32 38.23 -4.18 -10.62
N GLN A 33 38.60 -3.33 -9.65
CA GLN A 33 38.97 -1.94 -9.95
C GLN A 33 40.23 -1.81 -10.80
N VAL A 34 41.04 -2.87 -10.91
CA VAL A 34 42.28 -2.92 -11.71
C VAL A 34 42.05 -3.54 -13.09
N GLY A 35 40.79 -3.95 -13.38
CA GLY A 35 40.44 -4.56 -14.68
C GLY A 35 40.73 -6.05 -14.79
N ARG A 36 40.96 -6.76 -13.66
CA ARG A 36 41.16 -8.21 -13.67
C ARG A 36 39.82 -8.93 -13.56
N LEU A 37 39.66 -10.01 -14.29
CA LEU A 37 38.48 -10.86 -14.22
C LEU A 37 38.42 -11.54 -12.83
N VAL A 38 37.35 -11.29 -12.09
CA VAL A 38 37.07 -11.86 -10.77
C VAL A 38 36.12 -13.04 -10.87
N GLY A 39 35.12 -12.94 -11.77
CA GLY A 39 34.11 -13.97 -11.94
C GLY A 39 33.14 -13.66 -13.09
N ARG A 40 32.01 -14.31 -13.08
CA ARG A 40 30.91 -14.05 -14.02
C ARG A 40 29.59 -14.09 -13.27
N ILE A 41 28.61 -13.35 -13.73
CA ILE A 41 27.21 -13.42 -13.32
C ILE A 41 26.45 -14.03 -14.48
N THR A 42 25.58 -14.97 -14.22
CA THR A 42 24.77 -15.66 -15.21
C THR A 42 23.31 -15.22 -15.12
N ILE A 43 22.52 -15.50 -16.15
CA ILE A 43 21.13 -15.06 -16.21
C ILE A 43 20.26 -15.69 -15.10
N ASP A 44 20.60 -16.90 -14.67
CA ASP A 44 19.96 -17.59 -13.54
C ASP A 44 20.18 -16.83 -12.22
N ASP A 45 21.40 -16.35 -11.95
CA ASP A 45 21.70 -15.51 -10.78
C ASP A 45 20.86 -14.22 -10.79
N VAL A 46 20.70 -13.63 -11.98
CA VAL A 46 19.89 -12.40 -12.15
C VAL A 46 18.41 -12.67 -11.98
N VAL A 47 17.91 -13.80 -12.49
CA VAL A 47 16.50 -14.18 -12.30
C VAL A 47 16.19 -14.43 -10.82
N ASP A 48 17.08 -15.10 -10.09
CA ASP A 48 16.89 -15.33 -8.66
C ASP A 48 16.90 -14.00 -7.88
N PHE A 49 17.82 -13.10 -8.20
CA PHE A 49 17.86 -11.76 -7.62
C PHE A 49 16.55 -10.96 -7.89
N ILE A 50 16.06 -10.97 -9.15
CA ILE A 50 14.80 -10.27 -9.50
C ILE A 50 13.61 -10.84 -8.72
N ARG A 51 13.55 -12.16 -8.53
CA ARG A 51 12.49 -12.81 -7.76
C ARG A 51 12.56 -12.42 -6.29
N GLU A 52 13.75 -12.44 -5.69
CA GLU A 52 13.95 -12.03 -4.30
C GLU A 52 13.54 -10.57 -4.07
N GLU A 53 13.92 -9.65 -4.98
CA GLU A 53 13.51 -8.24 -4.89
C GLU A 53 12.00 -8.07 -5.08
N ALA A 54 11.38 -8.81 -6.01
CA ALA A 54 9.94 -8.77 -6.20
C ALA A 54 9.17 -9.29 -4.97
N ASP A 55 9.67 -10.32 -4.30
CA ASP A 55 9.09 -10.85 -3.06
C ASP A 55 9.21 -9.84 -1.91
N LYS A 56 10.35 -9.15 -1.78
CA LYS A 56 10.54 -8.07 -0.81
C LYS A 56 9.58 -6.90 -1.07
N ASP A 57 9.45 -6.48 -2.34
CA ASP A 57 8.52 -5.41 -2.72
C ASP A 57 7.07 -5.78 -2.37
N TYR A 58 6.68 -7.03 -2.64
CA TYR A 58 5.36 -7.53 -2.28
C TYR A 58 5.12 -7.53 -0.77
N GLN A 59 6.10 -7.94 0.02
CA GLN A 59 6.03 -7.91 1.48
C GLN A 59 5.92 -6.48 2.00
N MET A 60 6.71 -5.54 1.48
CA MET A 60 6.64 -4.11 1.85
C MET A 60 5.27 -3.50 1.52
N MET A 61 4.68 -3.82 0.36
CA MET A 61 3.32 -3.38 0.01
C MET A 61 2.26 -3.92 0.98
N SER A 62 2.52 -5.09 1.57
CA SER A 62 1.63 -5.73 2.55
C SER A 62 1.88 -5.26 3.99
N GLY A 63 2.79 -4.30 4.21
CA GLY A 63 3.14 -3.80 5.53
C GLY A 63 4.00 -4.77 6.36
N ILE A 64 4.74 -5.65 5.70
CA ILE A 64 5.70 -6.57 6.34
C ILE A 64 7.09 -5.96 6.19
N SER A 65 7.74 -5.68 7.33
CA SER A 65 9.00 -4.90 7.37
C SER A 65 10.27 -5.77 7.31
N GLN A 66 10.14 -7.08 7.29
CA GLN A 66 11.26 -8.03 7.24
C GLN A 66 10.90 -9.16 6.30
N ASP A 67 11.94 -9.75 5.68
CA ASP A 67 11.76 -10.94 4.86
C ASP A 67 11.34 -12.10 5.75
N VAL A 68 10.15 -12.65 5.51
CA VAL A 68 9.52 -13.68 6.32
C VAL A 68 8.88 -14.72 5.41
N GLU A 69 9.24 -15.98 5.64
CA GLU A 69 8.61 -17.11 4.99
C GLU A 69 7.45 -17.68 5.82
N SER A 70 6.55 -18.40 5.14
CA SER A 70 5.44 -19.10 5.82
C SER A 70 5.91 -20.19 6.77
N SER A 71 7.14 -20.69 6.59
CA SER A 71 7.82 -21.69 7.44
C SER A 71 8.43 -21.12 8.71
N ASP A 72 8.56 -19.80 8.82
CA ASP A 72 9.18 -19.13 9.93
C ASP A 72 8.38 -19.25 11.23
N SER A 73 9.08 -19.10 12.36
CA SER A 73 8.46 -19.14 13.68
C SER A 73 7.40 -18.03 13.82
N ILE A 74 6.35 -18.30 14.61
CA ILE A 74 5.29 -17.35 14.91
C ILE A 74 5.86 -16.02 15.43
N TRP A 75 6.95 -16.09 16.20
CA TRP A 75 7.59 -14.89 16.76
C TRP A 75 8.27 -14.03 15.68
N ALA A 76 8.94 -14.64 14.69
CA ALA A 76 9.54 -13.94 13.57
C ALA A 76 8.46 -13.23 12.73
N GLN A 77 7.38 -13.95 12.40
CA GLN A 77 6.24 -13.39 11.67
C GLN A 77 5.57 -12.22 12.43
N THR A 78 5.41 -12.35 13.75
CA THR A 78 4.84 -11.28 14.58
C THR A 78 5.74 -10.06 14.60
N LYS A 79 7.05 -10.24 14.79
CA LYS A 79 8.02 -9.15 14.81
C LYS A 79 8.06 -8.37 13.49
N ALA A 80 7.91 -9.06 12.37
CA ALA A 80 7.89 -8.42 11.04
C ALA A 80 6.65 -7.55 10.80
N ARG A 81 5.50 -7.91 11.39
CA ARG A 81 4.22 -7.20 11.24
C ARG A 81 4.01 -6.11 12.29
N LEU A 82 4.60 -6.28 13.48
CA LEU A 82 4.34 -5.41 14.63
C LEU A 82 4.59 -3.92 14.37
N PRO A 83 5.68 -3.50 13.69
CA PRO A 83 5.92 -2.08 13.44
C PRO A 83 4.77 -1.41 12.68
N TRP A 84 4.27 -2.07 11.65
CA TRP A 84 3.14 -1.56 10.85
C TRP A 84 1.84 -1.52 11.65
N LEU A 85 1.58 -2.56 12.44
CA LEU A 85 0.40 -2.62 13.31
C LEU A 85 0.40 -1.52 14.37
N ILE A 86 1.56 -1.18 14.93
CA ILE A 86 1.70 -0.08 15.89
C ILE A 86 1.38 1.26 15.21
N ILE A 87 1.91 1.52 14.02
CA ILE A 87 1.60 2.74 13.25
C ILE A 87 0.10 2.82 12.96
N ALA A 88 -0.52 1.72 12.53
CA ALA A 88 -1.94 1.64 12.26
C ALA A 88 -2.77 1.87 13.54
N LEU A 89 -2.34 1.34 14.68
CA LEU A 89 -2.99 1.56 15.98
C LEU A 89 -2.97 3.05 16.37
N PHE A 90 -1.84 3.73 16.25
CA PHE A 90 -1.76 5.16 16.50
C PHE A 90 -2.67 5.97 15.58
N GLY A 91 -2.70 5.64 14.28
CA GLY A 91 -3.62 6.25 13.33
C GLY A 91 -5.08 6.05 13.71
N GLY A 92 -5.43 4.83 14.16
CA GLY A 92 -6.76 4.49 14.68
C GLY A 92 -7.12 5.28 15.94
N MET A 93 -6.19 5.46 16.87
CA MET A 93 -6.39 6.27 18.08
C MET A 93 -6.66 7.75 17.76
N VAL A 94 -5.90 8.32 16.81
CA VAL A 94 -6.13 9.70 16.35
C VAL A 94 -7.52 9.82 15.73
N SER A 95 -7.92 8.85 14.88
CA SER A 95 -9.25 8.82 14.28
C SER A 95 -10.36 8.72 15.34
N ALA A 96 -10.20 7.85 16.34
CA ALA A 96 -11.15 7.70 17.44
C ALA A 96 -11.27 9.00 18.26
N TRP A 97 -10.13 9.66 18.54
CA TRP A 97 -10.12 10.94 19.21
C TRP A 97 -10.84 12.04 18.42
N MET A 98 -10.64 12.08 17.08
CA MET A 98 -11.37 13.03 16.25
C MET A 98 -12.88 12.77 16.25
N ILE A 99 -13.31 11.50 16.12
CA ILE A 99 -14.72 11.11 16.15
C ILE A 99 -15.37 11.50 17.48
N SER A 100 -14.66 11.32 18.61
CA SER A 100 -15.19 11.66 19.93
C SER A 100 -15.52 13.16 20.09
N ARG A 101 -14.91 14.04 19.28
CA ARG A 101 -15.22 15.48 19.28
C ARG A 101 -16.59 15.79 18.66
N TYR A 102 -17.10 14.89 17.82
CA TYR A 102 -18.39 15.03 17.12
C TYR A 102 -19.47 14.10 17.69
N GLU A 103 -19.30 13.60 18.93
CA GLU A 103 -20.24 12.67 19.56
C GLU A 103 -21.65 13.27 19.66
N ALA A 104 -21.76 14.56 19.99
CA ALA A 104 -23.04 15.25 20.10
C ALA A 104 -23.79 15.34 18.77
N GLU A 105 -23.06 15.63 17.69
CA GLU A 105 -23.61 15.70 16.33
C GLU A 105 -24.01 14.32 15.80
N ILE A 106 -23.20 13.29 16.09
CA ILE A 106 -23.53 11.90 15.75
C ILE A 106 -24.77 11.43 16.51
N ALA A 107 -24.94 11.86 17.78
CA ALA A 107 -26.12 11.54 18.58
C ALA A 107 -27.40 12.17 18.02
N LEU A 108 -27.31 13.34 17.38
CA LEU A 108 -28.44 13.98 16.71
C LEU A 108 -28.87 13.21 15.44
N PHE A 109 -27.91 12.61 14.74
CA PHE A 109 -28.15 11.86 13.52
C PHE A 109 -27.48 10.47 13.59
N PRO A 110 -28.04 9.50 14.36
CA PRO A 110 -27.43 8.19 14.59
C PRO A 110 -27.14 7.38 13.31
N VAL A 111 -27.89 7.67 12.23
CA VAL A 111 -27.70 7.05 10.91
C VAL A 111 -26.30 7.32 10.37
N THR A 112 -25.68 8.45 10.71
CA THR A 112 -24.32 8.79 10.24
C THR A 112 -23.27 7.82 10.78
N ALA A 113 -23.48 7.25 11.96
CA ALA A 113 -22.56 6.27 12.54
C ALA A 113 -22.40 5.01 11.67
N MET A 114 -23.43 4.64 10.88
CA MET A 114 -23.38 3.50 9.99
C MET A 114 -22.36 3.66 8.85
N PHE A 115 -22.02 4.90 8.50
CA PHE A 115 -21.06 5.19 7.43
C PHE A 115 -19.61 5.21 7.91
N ILE A 116 -19.34 5.30 9.22
CA ILE A 116 -17.99 5.32 9.77
C ILE A 116 -17.19 4.10 9.34
N PRO A 117 -17.68 2.85 9.45
CA PRO A 117 -16.95 1.66 8.99
C PRO A 117 -16.67 1.69 7.47
N VAL A 118 -17.62 2.18 6.69
CA VAL A 118 -17.48 2.26 5.22
C VAL A 118 -16.37 3.23 4.83
N ILE A 119 -16.38 4.42 5.43
CA ILE A 119 -15.37 5.47 5.16
C ILE A 119 -13.98 4.98 5.61
N THR A 120 -13.89 4.34 6.79
CA THR A 120 -12.63 3.82 7.31
C THR A 120 -12.07 2.70 6.42
N ALA A 121 -12.91 1.77 5.98
CA ALA A 121 -12.50 0.69 5.08
C ALA A 121 -12.03 1.24 3.71
N MET A 122 -12.73 2.23 3.16
CA MET A 122 -12.32 2.88 1.91
C MET A 122 -10.99 3.60 2.06
N GLY A 123 -10.78 4.33 3.17
CA GLY A 123 -9.52 4.99 3.47
C GLY A 123 -8.34 4.01 3.54
N GLY A 124 -8.54 2.86 4.19
CA GLY A 124 -7.57 1.78 4.24
C GLY A 124 -7.21 1.22 2.86
N ASN A 125 -8.22 0.93 2.04
CA ASN A 125 -8.01 0.42 0.67
C ASN A 125 -7.27 1.42 -0.22
N VAL A 126 -7.63 2.70 -0.17
CA VAL A 126 -6.92 3.76 -0.90
C VAL A 126 -5.47 3.87 -0.43
N GLY A 127 -5.23 3.77 0.88
CA GLY A 127 -3.88 3.78 1.45
C GLY A 127 -3.02 2.65 0.90
N ILE A 128 -3.53 1.41 0.84
CA ILE A 128 -2.81 0.26 0.28
C ILE A 128 -2.54 0.46 -1.22
N GLN A 129 -3.52 0.95 -1.99
CA GLN A 129 -3.36 1.21 -3.42
C GLN A 129 -2.30 2.28 -3.70
N SER A 130 -2.30 3.37 -2.95
CA SER A 130 -1.30 4.44 -3.08
C SER A 130 0.09 3.95 -2.67
N SER A 131 0.21 3.15 -1.60
CA SER A 131 1.48 2.53 -1.20
C SER A 131 2.04 1.63 -2.29
N ALA A 132 1.20 0.79 -2.91
CA ALA A 132 1.62 -0.08 -4.00
C ALA A 132 2.16 0.70 -5.23
N ILE A 133 1.53 1.83 -5.57
CA ILE A 133 1.99 2.70 -6.66
C ILE A 133 3.36 3.32 -6.32
N VAL A 134 3.53 3.77 -5.07
CA VAL A 134 4.79 4.38 -4.61
C VAL A 134 5.93 3.36 -4.59
N VAL A 135 5.70 2.16 -4.01
CA VAL A 135 6.71 1.10 -3.97
C VAL A 135 7.12 0.70 -5.39
N LYS A 136 6.15 0.46 -6.28
CA LYS A 136 6.42 0.16 -7.69
C LYS A 136 7.20 1.28 -8.38
N GLY A 137 6.87 2.54 -8.09
CA GLY A 137 7.57 3.70 -8.65
C GLY A 137 9.00 3.84 -8.15
N LEU A 138 9.28 3.46 -6.89
CA LEU A 138 10.62 3.41 -6.32
C LEU A 138 11.43 2.27 -6.93
N ALA A 139 10.87 1.06 -6.99
CA ALA A 139 11.50 -0.11 -7.56
C ALA A 139 11.87 0.07 -9.05
N SER A 140 11.01 0.73 -9.83
CA SER A 140 11.28 1.01 -11.25
C SER A 140 12.15 2.24 -11.51
N ASN A 141 12.68 2.89 -10.46
CA ASN A 141 13.45 4.15 -10.54
C ASN A 141 12.73 5.27 -11.32
N SER A 142 11.40 5.15 -11.46
CA SER A 142 10.55 6.10 -12.20
C SER A 142 10.14 7.31 -11.37
N LEU A 143 10.25 7.23 -10.04
CA LEU A 143 10.00 8.33 -9.12
C LEU A 143 11.26 9.20 -8.99
N SER A 144 11.38 10.21 -9.86
CA SER A 144 12.37 11.26 -9.68
C SER A 144 11.87 12.24 -8.60
N LEU A 145 12.69 12.48 -7.59
CA LEU A 145 12.43 13.48 -6.54
C LEU A 145 12.17 14.89 -7.12
N LYS A 146 12.68 15.17 -8.32
CA LYS A 146 12.46 16.46 -9.02
C LYS A 146 11.00 16.68 -9.44
N HIS A 147 10.22 15.61 -9.61
CA HIS A 147 8.81 15.66 -10.00
C HIS A 147 7.84 15.28 -8.86
N GLY A 148 8.34 15.17 -7.63
CA GLY A 148 7.57 14.75 -6.46
C GLY A 148 6.27 15.55 -6.27
N PHE A 149 6.32 16.87 -6.43
CA PHE A 149 5.13 17.72 -6.32
C PHE A 149 4.08 17.45 -7.42
N GLN A 150 4.52 17.23 -8.66
CA GLN A 150 3.60 16.91 -9.75
C GLN A 150 2.92 15.56 -9.55
N ASN A 151 3.63 14.59 -8.99
CA ASN A 151 3.08 13.29 -8.66
C ASN A 151 2.03 13.39 -7.54
N ILE A 152 2.29 14.22 -6.51
CA ILE A 152 1.32 14.49 -5.43
C ILE A 152 0.04 15.13 -6.00
N VAL A 153 0.16 16.12 -6.89
CA VAL A 153 -1.00 16.78 -7.52
C VAL A 153 -1.82 15.79 -8.36
N LYS A 154 -1.17 14.90 -9.11
CA LYS A 154 -1.86 13.84 -9.86
C LYS A 154 -2.59 12.86 -8.93
N GLU A 155 -1.95 12.47 -7.83
CA GLU A 155 -2.53 11.54 -6.84
C GLU A 155 -3.76 12.18 -6.17
N ILE A 156 -3.68 13.46 -5.77
CA ILE A 156 -4.83 14.21 -5.23
C ILE A 156 -5.96 14.30 -6.26
N GLY A 157 -5.63 14.55 -7.53
CA GLY A 157 -6.63 14.58 -8.61
C GLY A 157 -7.35 13.24 -8.77
N GLY A 158 -6.62 12.13 -8.78
CA GLY A 158 -7.17 10.79 -8.82
C GLY A 158 -8.03 10.48 -7.59
N ALA A 159 -7.56 10.85 -6.39
CA ALA A 159 -8.30 10.67 -5.15
C ALA A 159 -9.63 11.44 -5.14
N LEU A 160 -9.66 12.67 -5.65
CA LEU A 160 -10.89 13.46 -5.75
C LEU A 160 -11.91 12.82 -6.72
N ILE A 161 -11.46 12.32 -7.86
CA ILE A 161 -12.33 11.61 -8.82
C ILE A 161 -12.92 10.36 -8.17
N ASN A 162 -12.08 9.53 -7.56
CA ASN A 162 -12.52 8.31 -6.89
C ASN A 162 -13.48 8.61 -5.73
N ALA A 163 -13.19 9.63 -4.91
CA ALA A 163 -14.07 10.06 -3.82
C ALA A 163 -15.44 10.51 -4.35
N THR A 164 -15.47 11.25 -5.45
CA THR A 164 -16.73 11.71 -6.07
C THR A 164 -17.55 10.55 -6.59
N ILE A 165 -16.93 9.59 -7.26
CA ILE A 165 -17.61 8.38 -7.78
C ILE A 165 -18.18 7.57 -6.62
N CYS A 166 -17.36 7.25 -5.62
CA CYS A 166 -17.79 6.45 -4.48
C CYS A 166 -18.88 7.15 -3.64
N SER A 167 -18.76 8.45 -3.43
CA SER A 167 -19.78 9.25 -2.74
C SER A 167 -21.10 9.24 -3.51
N SER A 168 -21.05 9.35 -4.85
CA SER A 168 -22.26 9.28 -5.68
C SER A 168 -22.93 7.92 -5.61
N ILE A 169 -22.16 6.84 -5.59
CA ILE A 169 -22.69 5.47 -5.43
C ILE A 169 -23.36 5.33 -4.07
N ILE A 170 -22.69 5.74 -2.98
CA ILE A 170 -23.25 5.67 -1.63
C ILE A 170 -24.53 6.50 -1.54
N PHE A 171 -24.54 7.70 -2.12
CA PHE A 171 -25.71 8.57 -2.15
C PHE A 171 -26.89 7.91 -2.87
N LEU A 172 -26.66 7.30 -4.05
CA LEU A 172 -27.69 6.59 -4.81
C LEU A 172 -28.22 5.36 -4.04
N LEU A 173 -27.32 4.59 -3.43
CA LEU A 173 -27.71 3.45 -2.59
C LEU A 173 -28.54 3.90 -1.38
N THR A 174 -28.16 5.00 -0.74
CA THR A 174 -28.91 5.55 0.40
C THR A 174 -30.30 6.05 -0.04
N LEU A 175 -30.44 6.64 -1.23
CA LEU A 175 -31.74 7.01 -1.76
C LEU A 175 -32.60 5.76 -2.06
N CYS A 176 -32.02 4.71 -2.61
CA CYS A 176 -32.76 3.48 -2.94
C CYS A 176 -33.17 2.67 -1.69
N PHE A 177 -32.28 2.57 -0.70
CA PHE A 177 -32.49 1.74 0.50
C PHE A 177 -32.80 2.56 1.78
N GLY A 178 -32.42 3.83 1.83
CA GLY A 178 -32.46 4.65 3.03
C GLY A 178 -33.88 4.98 3.51
N MET A 179 -34.84 5.09 2.64
CA MET A 179 -36.25 5.32 3.04
C MET A 179 -36.84 4.11 3.77
N GLN A 180 -36.47 2.88 3.40
CA GLN A 180 -36.97 1.67 4.05
C GLN A 180 -36.26 1.40 5.40
N THR A 181 -34.94 1.62 5.49
CA THR A 181 -34.16 1.47 6.72
C THR A 181 -34.48 2.54 7.76
N LEU A 182 -34.69 3.79 7.35
CA LEU A 182 -35.15 4.86 8.24
C LEU A 182 -36.55 4.58 8.79
N ALA A 183 -37.48 4.08 7.96
CA ALA A 183 -38.79 3.67 8.39
C ALA A 183 -38.73 2.48 9.37
N CYS A 184 -37.85 1.50 9.11
CA CYS A 184 -37.64 0.35 9.99
C CYS A 184 -37.02 0.76 11.33
N LEU A 185 -36.02 1.67 11.34
CA LEU A 185 -35.41 2.18 12.57
C LEU A 185 -36.37 3.07 13.40
N LEU A 186 -37.21 3.86 12.73
CA LEU A 186 -38.25 4.62 13.40
C LEU A 186 -39.34 3.74 13.99
N TYR A 187 -39.65 2.61 13.33
CA TYR A 187 -40.65 1.65 13.77
C TYR A 187 -40.15 0.71 14.88
N THR A 188 -38.84 0.40 14.92
CA THR A 188 -38.19 -0.45 15.94
C THR A 188 -37.60 0.35 17.11
N SER A 189 -37.60 1.69 17.06
CA SER A 189 -37.23 2.53 18.19
C SER A 189 -38.27 2.36 19.29
N PRO A 190 -37.91 1.89 20.51
CA PRO A 190 -38.85 1.74 21.59
C PRO A 190 -39.47 3.09 21.90
N SER A 191 -40.79 3.13 21.84
CA SER A 191 -41.58 4.33 22.17
C SER A 191 -41.17 4.85 23.54
N PRO A 192 -41.11 6.18 23.75
CA PRO A 192 -40.86 6.76 25.09
C PRO A 192 -41.81 6.25 26.17
N ARG A 193 -42.93 5.64 25.78
CA ARG A 193 -43.91 5.03 26.71
C ARG A 193 -43.47 3.69 27.31
N ASP A 194 -42.50 3.02 26.76
CA ASP A 194 -42.01 1.72 27.27
C ASP A 194 -40.92 1.86 28.35
N ARG A 195 -40.44 3.07 28.64
CA ARG A 195 -39.44 3.33 29.69
C ARG A 195 -40.04 3.62 31.10
N THR A 196 -41.36 3.52 31.24
CA THR A 196 -42.04 3.82 32.51
C THR A 196 -42.82 2.63 33.06
N ARG A 197 -42.36 1.43 32.83
CA ARG A 197 -42.79 0.22 33.53
C ARG A 197 -41.65 -0.54 34.14
#